data_0feecc9afb1435d7663fce7f215caac5
#
_entry.id   0feecc9afb1435d7663fce7f215caac5
#
_cell.length_a   1.000
_cell.length_b   1.000
_cell.length_c   1.000
_cell.angle_alpha   90.00
_cell.angle_beta   90.00
_cell.angle_gamma   90.00
#
_symmetry.space_group_name_H-M   'P 1'
#
loop_
_entity.id
_entity.type
_entity.pdbx_description
1 polymer ?
#
loop_
_entity_poly.entity_id
_entity_poly.type
_entity_poly.pdbx_seq_one_letter_code
_entity_poly.pdbx_strand_id
1 'polypeptide(L)'
;MERIVFFTLTVVCLCFFNSCKSDGKVSPKPVIPEDSGPVSVASLKQDLESKGYEIFDYIDEKTGDTILMQQYYIAFLKRGPERSQNPEVADSLQVLHMAHLARMYAEGYADISGPFGDDGEIRGITIYNTPTLEMADSLANMDPMVMAGRLIIEVHPWWAA
;
A
#
# COMPACT_ATOMS: atom_id res chain seq x y z
N MET A 1 -47.67 65.27 -23.20
CA MET A 1 -47.69 63.87 -23.74
C MET A 1 -46.26 63.51 -24.07
N GLU A 2 -45.54 62.98 -23.06
CA GLU A 2 -44.12 62.55 -23.20
C GLU A 2 -44.07 61.04 -23.23
N ARG A 3 -43.51 60.51 -24.32
CA ARG A 3 -43.31 59.07 -24.53
C ARG A 3 -41.98 58.68 -23.91
N ILE A 4 -42.03 57.93 -22.80
CA ILE A 4 -40.86 57.32 -22.17
C ILE A 4 -40.52 56.06 -22.96
N VAL A 5 -39.35 56.04 -23.60
CA VAL A 5 -38.78 54.89 -24.28
C VAL A 5 -37.97 54.11 -23.27
N PHE A 6 -38.42 52.91 -22.88
CA PHE A 6 -37.63 51.98 -22.05
C PHE A 6 -36.56 51.29 -22.90
N PHE A 7 -35.33 51.58 -22.65
CA PHE A 7 -34.18 50.83 -23.19
C PHE A 7 -33.90 49.65 -22.27
N THR A 8 -34.27 48.46 -22.72
CA THR A 8 -33.88 47.22 -22.01
C THR A 8 -32.47 46.83 -22.37
N LEU A 9 -31.56 47.03 -21.43
CA LEU A 9 -30.17 46.60 -21.53
C LEU A 9 -30.08 45.11 -21.19
N THR A 10 -29.96 44.28 -22.20
CA THR A 10 -29.74 42.83 -22.02
C THR A 10 -28.25 42.61 -21.71
N VAL A 11 -27.94 42.37 -20.43
CA VAL A 11 -26.61 41.94 -20.02
C VAL A 11 -26.46 40.46 -20.32
N VAL A 12 -25.71 40.11 -21.35
CA VAL A 12 -25.27 38.76 -21.65
C VAL A 12 -24.10 38.41 -20.71
N CYS A 13 -24.42 37.63 -19.67
CA CYS A 13 -23.40 37.11 -18.76
C CYS A 13 -22.72 35.89 -19.42
N LEU A 14 -21.55 36.12 -20.04
CA LEU A 14 -20.68 35.06 -20.53
C LEU A 14 -19.98 34.39 -19.34
N CYS A 15 -20.55 33.30 -18.84
CA CYS A 15 -19.88 32.42 -17.90
C CYS A 15 -18.75 31.66 -18.60
N PHE A 16 -17.51 32.13 -18.44
CA PHE A 16 -16.33 31.34 -18.77
C PHE A 16 -16.20 30.22 -17.76
N PHE A 17 -16.63 29.00 -18.12
CA PHE A 17 -16.27 27.80 -17.41
C PHE A 17 -14.78 27.52 -17.63
N ASN A 18 -13.94 27.99 -16.71
CA ASN A 18 -12.59 27.48 -16.58
C ASN A 18 -12.67 26.04 -16.07
N SER A 19 -12.65 25.08 -17.01
CA SER A 19 -12.45 23.68 -16.71
C SER A 19 -10.99 23.51 -16.26
N CYS A 20 -10.75 23.52 -14.95
CA CYS A 20 -9.51 23.02 -14.39
C CYS A 20 -9.40 21.54 -14.74
N LYS A 21 -8.63 21.21 -15.78
CA LYS A 21 -8.07 19.87 -15.94
C LYS A 21 -7.12 19.66 -14.77
N SER A 22 -7.55 18.88 -13.78
CA SER A 22 -6.64 18.27 -12.83
C SER A 22 -5.83 17.24 -13.61
N ASP A 23 -4.61 17.57 -13.96
CA ASP A 23 -3.62 16.59 -14.39
C ASP A 23 -3.32 15.69 -13.19
N GLY A 24 -4.16 14.68 -13.02
CA GLY A 24 -3.86 13.56 -12.16
C GLY A 24 -2.57 12.92 -12.69
N LYS A 25 -1.44 13.19 -12.03
CA LYS A 25 -0.24 12.38 -12.21
C LYS A 25 -0.61 10.96 -11.83
N VAL A 26 -1.03 10.18 -12.82
CA VAL A 26 -1.04 8.73 -12.73
C VAL A 26 0.40 8.33 -12.47
N SER A 27 0.67 7.81 -11.28
CA SER A 27 1.96 7.19 -10.96
C SER A 27 2.25 6.17 -12.07
N PRO A 28 3.43 6.18 -12.68
CA PRO A 28 3.71 5.25 -13.75
C PRO A 28 3.57 3.83 -13.19
N LYS A 29 2.64 3.06 -13.79
CA LYS A 29 2.57 1.61 -13.60
C LYS A 29 3.98 1.06 -13.83
N PRO A 30 4.48 0.15 -12.98
CA PRO A 30 5.76 -0.49 -13.23
C PRO A 30 5.78 -1.01 -14.66
N VAL A 31 6.66 -0.48 -15.47
CA VAL A 31 6.91 -0.98 -16.83
C VAL A 31 7.65 -2.30 -16.65
N ILE A 32 6.92 -3.40 -16.71
CA ILE A 32 7.51 -4.72 -16.88
C ILE A 32 8.15 -4.66 -18.27
N PRO A 33 9.47 -4.88 -18.42
CA PRO A 33 10.12 -4.94 -19.72
C PRO A 33 9.44 -6.01 -20.57
N GLU A 34 8.90 -5.66 -21.71
CA GLU A 34 8.09 -6.52 -22.58
C GLU A 34 8.92 -7.54 -23.39
N ASP A 35 10.24 -7.66 -23.11
CA ASP A 35 11.17 -8.51 -23.88
C ASP A 35 12.13 -9.32 -23.00
N SER A 36 11.62 -9.95 -21.95
CA SER A 36 12.30 -11.09 -21.36
C SER A 36 11.42 -12.32 -21.60
N GLY A 37 11.92 -13.27 -22.41
CA GLY A 37 11.32 -14.60 -22.55
C GLY A 37 11.03 -15.21 -21.15
N PRO A 38 10.33 -16.34 -21.04
CA PRO A 38 9.87 -16.87 -19.74
C PRO A 38 11.06 -16.98 -18.79
N VAL A 39 11.01 -16.21 -17.69
CA VAL A 39 12.03 -16.25 -16.64
C VAL A 39 12.04 -17.67 -16.07
N SER A 40 13.17 -18.36 -16.13
CA SER A 40 13.27 -19.70 -15.58
C SER A 40 13.19 -19.65 -14.05
N VAL A 41 12.58 -20.67 -13.43
CA VAL A 41 12.54 -20.80 -11.96
C VAL A 41 13.94 -20.71 -11.36
N ALA A 42 14.93 -21.34 -12.01
CA ALA A 42 16.32 -21.30 -11.57
C ALA A 42 16.92 -19.89 -11.58
N SER A 43 16.64 -19.06 -12.61
CA SER A 43 17.13 -17.69 -12.65
C SER A 43 16.43 -16.78 -11.64
N LEU A 44 15.12 -16.98 -11.41
CA LEU A 44 14.37 -16.25 -10.39
C LEU A 44 14.90 -16.58 -8.99
N LYS A 45 15.12 -17.88 -8.70
CA LYS A 45 15.71 -18.33 -7.44
C LYS A 45 17.05 -17.65 -7.18
N GLN A 46 17.96 -17.71 -8.15
CA GLN A 46 19.29 -17.09 -8.04
C GLN A 46 19.21 -15.58 -7.81
N ASP A 47 18.29 -14.89 -8.49
CA ASP A 47 18.10 -13.44 -8.31
C ASP A 47 17.64 -13.11 -6.88
N LEU A 48 16.65 -13.82 -6.37
CA LEU A 48 16.13 -13.63 -5.01
C LEU A 48 17.18 -13.96 -3.94
N GLU A 49 17.88 -15.09 -4.07
CA GLU A 49 18.98 -15.47 -3.16
C GLU A 49 20.09 -14.42 -3.17
N SER A 50 20.44 -13.85 -4.32
CA SER A 50 21.46 -12.80 -4.44
C SER A 50 21.06 -11.50 -3.73
N LYS A 51 19.77 -11.26 -3.53
CA LYS A 51 19.19 -10.14 -2.79
C LYS A 51 19.01 -10.44 -1.30
N GLY A 52 19.38 -11.64 -0.85
CA GLY A 52 19.33 -12.05 0.55
C GLY A 52 18.01 -12.64 1.00
N TYR A 53 17.08 -12.96 0.06
CA TYR A 53 15.83 -13.64 0.39
C TYR A 53 16.07 -15.12 0.70
N GLU A 54 15.31 -15.65 1.65
CA GLU A 54 15.27 -17.08 1.91
C GLU A 54 14.29 -17.76 0.97
N ILE A 55 14.82 -18.71 0.18
CA ILE A 55 14.11 -19.42 -0.89
C ILE A 55 14.34 -20.91 -0.74
N PHE A 56 13.29 -21.70 -0.92
CA PHE A 56 13.43 -23.13 -1.23
C PHE A 56 12.49 -23.52 -2.37
N ASP A 57 12.79 -24.63 -3.03
CA ASP A 57 11.96 -25.18 -4.10
C ASP A 57 11.72 -26.67 -3.89
N TYR A 58 10.61 -27.15 -4.46
CA TYR A 58 10.26 -28.56 -4.50
C TYR A 58 9.53 -28.89 -5.79
N ILE A 59 9.47 -30.18 -6.14
CA ILE A 59 8.71 -30.67 -7.29
C ILE A 59 7.32 -31.07 -6.82
N ASP A 60 6.27 -30.53 -7.41
CA ASP A 60 4.92 -31.00 -7.22
C ASP A 60 4.77 -32.38 -7.86
N GLU A 61 4.48 -33.40 -7.06
CA GLU A 61 4.40 -34.78 -7.53
C GLU A 61 3.27 -35.06 -8.55
N LYS A 62 2.24 -34.19 -8.59
CA LYS A 62 1.09 -34.37 -9.47
C LYS A 62 1.31 -33.72 -10.83
N THR A 63 1.92 -32.53 -10.85
CA THR A 63 2.11 -31.76 -12.08
C THR A 63 3.50 -31.93 -12.66
N GLY A 64 4.50 -32.27 -11.83
CA GLY A 64 5.91 -32.29 -12.18
C GLY A 64 6.54 -30.88 -12.23
N ASP A 65 5.80 -29.83 -11.84
CA ASP A 65 6.27 -28.48 -11.84
C ASP A 65 7.19 -28.22 -10.65
N THR A 66 8.16 -27.33 -10.85
CA THR A 66 8.97 -26.80 -9.75
C THR A 66 8.23 -25.64 -9.10
N ILE A 67 7.89 -25.78 -7.82
CA ILE A 67 7.28 -24.74 -7.00
C ILE A 67 8.38 -24.01 -6.23
N LEU A 68 8.46 -22.71 -6.42
CA LEU A 68 9.40 -21.85 -5.70
C LEU A 68 8.69 -21.23 -4.52
N MET A 69 9.25 -21.42 -3.31
CA MET A 69 8.75 -20.83 -2.07
C MET A 69 9.70 -19.73 -1.61
N GLN A 70 9.14 -18.58 -1.26
CA GLN A 70 9.86 -17.47 -0.67
C GLN A 70 9.39 -17.24 0.76
N GLN A 71 10.30 -16.90 1.67
CA GLN A 71 9.95 -16.44 2.99
C GLN A 71 9.53 -14.96 2.94
N TYR A 72 8.32 -14.68 3.39
CA TYR A 72 7.76 -13.37 3.67
C TYR A 72 7.65 -13.18 5.19
N TYR A 73 7.25 -11.98 5.62
CA TYR A 73 6.99 -11.69 7.02
C TYR A 73 5.60 -11.08 7.16
N ILE A 74 4.71 -11.76 7.88
CA ILE A 74 3.38 -11.24 8.18
C ILE A 74 3.46 -10.42 9.45
N ALA A 75 3.18 -9.13 9.35
CA ALA A 75 2.96 -8.27 10.49
C ALA A 75 1.46 -8.24 10.83
N PHE A 76 1.11 -8.70 12.02
CA PHE A 76 -0.21 -8.54 12.60
C PHE A 76 -0.28 -7.19 13.31
N LEU A 77 -1.20 -6.33 12.86
CA LEU A 77 -1.47 -5.04 13.47
C LEU A 77 -2.53 -5.27 14.55
N LYS A 78 -2.11 -5.30 15.81
CA LYS A 78 -2.97 -5.57 16.96
C LYS A 78 -3.43 -4.27 17.61
N ARG A 79 -4.54 -4.32 18.37
CA ARG A 79 -5.02 -3.19 19.15
C ARG A 79 -3.98 -2.77 20.19
N GLY A 80 -3.53 -1.52 20.11
CA GLY A 80 -2.59 -0.95 21.08
C GLY A 80 -3.29 -0.39 22.32
N PRO A 81 -2.54 -0.17 23.42
CA PRO A 81 -3.08 0.30 24.70
C PRO A 81 -3.47 1.78 24.71
N GLU A 82 -2.82 2.60 23.86
CA GLU A 82 -3.05 4.04 23.87
C GLU A 82 -4.21 4.43 22.97
N ARG A 83 -5.38 4.67 23.58
CA ARG A 83 -6.64 5.01 22.90
C ARG A 83 -7.23 6.33 23.37
N SER A 84 -6.48 7.10 24.18
CA SER A 84 -6.94 8.33 24.83
C SER A 84 -6.83 9.60 23.97
N GLN A 85 -6.28 9.48 22.74
CA GLN A 85 -6.17 10.59 21.82
C GLN A 85 -7.56 11.13 21.43
N ASN A 86 -7.68 12.46 21.32
CA ASN A 86 -8.91 13.07 20.83
C ASN A 86 -9.19 12.68 19.36
N PRO A 87 -10.43 12.88 18.85
CA PRO A 87 -10.80 12.47 17.50
C PRO A 87 -9.89 13.08 16.42
N GLU A 88 -9.55 14.36 16.49
CA GLU A 88 -8.73 15.04 15.48
C GLU A 88 -7.32 14.43 15.38
N VAL A 89 -6.72 14.09 16.52
CA VAL A 89 -5.41 13.41 16.58
C VAL A 89 -5.54 11.99 16.03
N ALA A 90 -6.61 11.26 16.40
CA ALA A 90 -6.85 9.91 15.91
C ALA A 90 -7.01 9.88 14.38
N ASP A 91 -7.76 10.82 13.80
CA ASP A 91 -7.96 10.96 12.36
C ASP A 91 -6.64 11.31 11.65
N SER A 92 -5.85 12.22 12.21
CA SER A 92 -4.53 12.56 11.68
C SER A 92 -3.59 11.35 11.67
N LEU A 93 -3.58 10.55 12.73
CA LEU A 93 -2.79 9.32 12.80
C LEU A 93 -3.26 8.28 11.77
N GLN A 94 -4.58 8.20 11.50
CA GLN A 94 -5.12 7.33 10.46
C GLN A 94 -4.61 7.72 9.08
N VAL A 95 -4.60 9.02 8.76
CA VAL A 95 -4.06 9.53 7.48
C VAL A 95 -2.58 9.17 7.32
N LEU A 96 -1.78 9.37 8.36
CA LEU A 96 -0.36 9.06 8.37
C LEU A 96 -0.10 7.54 8.26
N HIS A 97 -0.91 6.71 8.93
CA HIS A 97 -0.88 5.25 8.80
C HIS A 97 -1.12 4.82 7.34
N MET A 98 -2.18 5.32 6.72
CA MET A 98 -2.47 4.99 5.32
C MET A 98 -1.36 5.43 4.37
N ALA A 99 -0.74 6.58 4.63
CA ALA A 99 0.42 7.05 3.86
C ALA A 99 1.65 6.15 4.06
N HIS A 100 1.86 5.63 5.29
CA HIS A 100 2.94 4.68 5.57
C HIS A 100 2.73 3.35 4.80
N LEU A 101 1.52 2.76 4.86
CA LEU A 101 1.22 1.54 4.11
C LEU A 101 1.40 1.72 2.59
N ALA A 102 0.92 2.84 2.06
CA ALA A 102 1.08 3.18 0.64
C ALA A 102 2.57 3.31 0.25
N ARG A 103 3.41 3.88 1.12
CA ARG A 103 4.85 3.97 0.92
C ARG A 103 5.51 2.59 0.94
N MET A 104 5.16 1.72 1.89
CA MET A 104 5.70 0.36 1.95
C MET A 104 5.44 -0.41 0.65
N TYR A 105 4.23 -0.28 0.10
CA TYR A 105 3.88 -0.85 -1.19
C TYR A 105 4.66 -0.20 -2.35
N ALA A 106 4.73 1.13 -2.41
CA ALA A 106 5.39 1.85 -3.49
C ALA A 106 6.90 1.61 -3.56
N GLU A 107 7.54 1.39 -2.41
CA GLU A 107 8.96 1.09 -2.27
C GLU A 107 9.27 -0.42 -2.43
N GLY A 108 8.24 -1.27 -2.58
CA GLY A 108 8.38 -2.72 -2.78
C GLY A 108 8.70 -3.51 -1.50
N TYR A 109 8.52 -2.91 -0.34
CA TYR A 109 8.74 -3.57 0.94
C TYR A 109 7.54 -4.39 1.43
N ALA A 110 6.34 -4.13 0.90
CA ALA A 110 5.14 -4.87 1.24
C ALA A 110 4.29 -5.12 0.00
N ASP A 111 3.72 -6.32 -0.11
CA ASP A 111 2.90 -6.72 -1.24
C ASP A 111 1.40 -6.56 -0.97
N ILE A 112 0.97 -6.81 0.27
CA ILE A 112 -0.44 -6.78 0.65
C ILE A 112 -0.56 -6.16 2.04
N SER A 113 -1.52 -5.24 2.19
CA SER A 113 -1.92 -4.68 3.49
C SER A 113 -3.43 -4.52 3.52
N GLY A 114 -4.05 -4.79 4.66
CA GLY A 114 -5.49 -4.59 4.79
C GLY A 114 -6.02 -4.84 6.20
N PRO A 115 -7.18 -4.23 6.51
CA PRO A 115 -7.88 -4.45 7.78
C PRO A 115 -8.64 -5.78 7.78
N PHE A 116 -8.86 -6.35 8.98
CA PHE A 116 -9.88 -7.38 9.17
C PHE A 116 -11.28 -6.75 9.18
N GLY A 117 -12.27 -7.52 8.74
CA GLY A 117 -13.68 -7.09 8.66
C GLY A 117 -14.43 -7.17 9.99
N ASP A 118 -13.81 -7.71 11.03
CA ASP A 118 -14.36 -7.80 12.37
C ASP A 118 -13.74 -6.75 13.33
N ASP A 119 -14.22 -6.70 14.58
CA ASP A 119 -13.72 -5.79 15.61
C ASP A 119 -12.85 -6.53 16.65
N GLY A 120 -12.07 -7.54 16.21
CA GLY A 120 -11.17 -8.32 17.05
C GLY A 120 -9.91 -7.58 17.51
N GLU A 121 -9.07 -8.28 18.26
CA GLU A 121 -7.77 -7.77 18.71
C GLU A 121 -6.80 -7.52 17.54
N ILE A 122 -6.84 -8.36 16.50
CA ILE A 122 -6.06 -8.16 15.29
C ILE A 122 -6.85 -7.22 14.39
N ARG A 123 -6.30 -6.06 14.10
CA ARG A 123 -6.96 -5.01 13.31
C ARG A 123 -6.71 -5.12 11.83
N GLY A 124 -5.60 -5.73 11.45
CA GLY A 124 -5.20 -5.92 10.05
C GLY A 124 -3.88 -6.67 9.95
N ILE A 125 -3.45 -6.90 8.72
CA ILE A 125 -2.14 -7.46 8.42
C ILE A 125 -1.41 -6.63 7.36
N THR A 126 -0.08 -6.74 7.36
CA THR A 126 0.79 -6.37 6.24
C THR A 126 1.72 -7.53 5.95
N ILE A 127 1.79 -7.96 4.69
CA ILE A 127 2.75 -8.96 4.23
C ILE A 127 3.96 -8.22 3.68
N TYR A 128 5.05 -8.27 4.45
CA TYR A 128 6.32 -7.66 4.07
C TYR A 128 7.11 -8.59 3.16
N ASN A 129 7.63 -8.03 2.08
CA ASN A 129 8.52 -8.64 1.12
C ASN A 129 9.94 -8.07 1.35
N THR A 130 10.58 -8.52 2.42
CA THR A 130 11.91 -8.07 2.84
C THR A 130 12.84 -9.26 3.03
N PRO A 131 14.16 -9.11 2.86
CA PRO A 131 15.09 -10.21 3.02
C PRO A 131 15.23 -10.70 4.47
N THR A 132 14.94 -9.89 5.49
CA THR A 132 15.10 -10.27 6.88
C THR A 132 13.93 -9.87 7.77
N LEU A 133 13.72 -10.61 8.85
CA LEU A 133 12.73 -10.31 9.89
C LEU A 133 12.99 -8.93 10.53
N GLU A 134 14.25 -8.60 10.80
CA GLU A 134 14.63 -7.34 11.44
C GLU A 134 14.24 -6.14 10.56
N MET A 135 14.35 -6.29 9.24
CA MET A 135 13.95 -5.24 8.31
C MET A 135 12.42 -5.09 8.31
N ALA A 136 11.66 -6.19 8.22
CA ALA A 136 10.21 -6.16 8.30
C ALA A 136 9.71 -5.52 9.61
N ASP A 137 10.25 -5.94 10.73
CA ASP A 137 9.91 -5.43 12.07
C ASP A 137 10.23 -3.94 12.18
N SER A 138 11.41 -3.52 11.73
CA SER A 138 11.81 -2.11 11.72
C SER A 138 10.85 -1.25 10.90
N LEU A 139 10.51 -1.68 9.68
CA LEU A 139 9.59 -0.97 8.80
C LEU A 139 8.17 -0.89 9.40
N ALA A 140 7.68 -1.99 9.97
CA ALA A 140 6.37 -2.03 10.61
C ALA A 140 6.28 -1.08 11.82
N ASN A 141 7.34 -1.00 12.62
CA ASN A 141 7.40 -0.12 13.79
C ASN A 141 7.60 1.36 13.45
N MET A 142 7.91 1.72 12.20
CA MET A 142 7.92 3.11 11.72
C MET A 142 6.52 3.68 11.45
N ASP A 143 5.48 2.87 11.55
CA ASP A 143 4.09 3.31 11.37
C ASP A 143 3.70 4.32 12.47
N PRO A 144 3.17 5.52 12.12
CA PRO A 144 2.78 6.52 13.09
C PRO A 144 1.73 6.05 14.11
N MET A 145 0.83 5.12 13.74
CA MET A 145 -0.11 4.53 14.69
C MET A 145 0.56 3.60 15.70
N VAL A 146 1.62 2.90 15.28
CA VAL A 146 2.44 2.06 16.17
C VAL A 146 3.25 2.95 17.09
N MET A 147 3.92 3.96 16.56
CA MET A 147 4.70 4.94 17.35
C MET A 147 3.84 5.68 18.38
N ALA A 148 2.56 5.92 18.08
CA ALA A 148 1.58 6.53 18.99
C ALA A 148 0.93 5.53 19.96
N GLY A 149 1.32 4.25 19.94
CA GLY A 149 0.78 3.20 20.82
C GLY A 149 -0.67 2.79 20.52
N ARG A 150 -1.26 3.25 19.40
CA ARG A 150 -2.61 2.85 18.98
C ARG A 150 -2.65 1.46 18.36
N LEU A 151 -1.54 1.02 17.79
CA LEU A 151 -1.31 -0.33 17.29
C LEU A 151 -0.07 -0.93 17.95
N ILE A 152 -0.04 -2.24 18.02
CA ILE A 152 1.12 -3.05 18.37
C ILE A 152 1.38 -3.98 17.20
N ILE A 153 2.64 -4.22 16.88
CA ILE A 153 3.06 -5.11 15.81
C ILE A 153 3.53 -6.44 16.40
N GLU A 154 3.16 -7.53 15.72
CA GLU A 154 3.69 -8.87 15.94
C GLU A 154 4.05 -9.45 14.57
N VAL A 155 5.32 -9.74 14.32
CA VAL A 155 5.82 -10.19 13.01
C VAL A 155 6.17 -11.67 13.06
N HIS A 156 5.71 -12.42 12.05
CA HIS A 156 6.00 -13.83 11.89
C HIS A 156 6.56 -14.13 10.50
N PRO A 157 7.59 -15.00 10.39
CA PRO A 157 8.02 -15.54 9.10
C PRO A 157 6.93 -16.43 8.51
N TRP A 158 6.73 -16.33 7.21
CA TRP A 158 5.68 -17.05 6.49
C TRP A 158 6.17 -17.44 5.09
N TRP A 159 5.99 -18.72 4.75
CA TRP A 159 6.36 -19.24 3.45
C TRP A 159 5.19 -19.19 2.47
N ALA A 160 5.42 -18.66 1.26
CA ALA A 160 4.45 -18.61 0.19
C ALA A 160 5.11 -18.88 -1.18
N ALA A 161 4.27 -19.32 -2.15
CA ALA A 161 4.64 -19.56 -3.53
C ALA A 161 4.06 -18.48 -4.45
#